data_6426b0e6cacb348817250ed5fc3e7c5e
#
_entry.id   6426b0e6cacb348817250ed5fc3e7c5e
#
_cell.length_a   1.000
_cell.length_b   1.000
_cell.length_c   1.000
_cell.angle_alpha   90.00
_cell.angle_beta   90.00
_cell.angle_gamma   90.00
#
_symmetry.space_group_name_H-M   'P 1'
#
loop_
_entity.id
_entity.type
_entity.pdbx_description
1 polymer ?
#
loop_
_entity_poly.entity_id
_entity_poly.type
_entity_poly.pdbx_seq_one_letter_code
_entity_poly.pdbx_strand_id
1 'polypeptide(L)'
;MKNTLQAKLIYHFYHSAVNSELKRRGFSTNTVKKIEKEHKLIVERAKDIGKSNLLSSYIMGSYFIALNRSTGKSAEENYEIFRDGLCASKLFHKIMGDADSYLNPKRMPARLKWSEESHKRKYENDWVVDILPGNKSYDLGYDYHECGICKLCQDEGCPKLAAYLCRMDYVLADIMHMKLVRTGTIAEGAAFCDFRYSKPRDEENS
;
A
#
# COMPACT_ATOMS: atom_id res chain seq x y z
N MET A 1 12.87 -10.23 0.17
CA MET A 1 12.40 -9.56 1.41
C MET A 1 12.77 -10.42 2.61
N LYS A 2 13.52 -9.89 3.57
CA LYS A 2 13.89 -10.67 4.76
C LYS A 2 12.66 -10.86 5.66
N ASN A 3 12.43 -12.09 6.14
CA ASN A 3 11.35 -12.47 7.04
C ASN A 3 11.64 -11.91 8.47
N THR A 4 11.63 -10.58 8.61
CA THR A 4 11.92 -9.87 9.85
C THR A 4 10.72 -9.91 10.79
N LEU A 5 10.96 -9.70 12.10
CA LEU A 5 9.88 -9.55 13.09
C LEU A 5 8.89 -8.45 12.68
N GLN A 6 9.40 -7.33 12.16
CA GLN A 6 8.58 -6.22 11.66
C GLN A 6 7.68 -6.67 10.50
N ALA A 7 8.21 -7.40 9.51
CA ALA A 7 7.41 -7.91 8.39
C ALA A 7 6.30 -8.86 8.88
N LYS A 8 6.59 -9.71 9.86
CA LYS A 8 5.59 -10.61 10.48
C LYS A 8 4.48 -9.84 11.18
N LEU A 9 4.82 -8.81 11.95
CA LEU A 9 3.84 -7.97 12.64
C LEU A 9 2.92 -7.26 11.64
N ILE A 10 3.49 -6.67 10.59
CA ILE A 10 2.72 -6.03 9.52
C ILE A 10 1.79 -7.04 8.83
N TYR A 11 2.30 -8.24 8.52
CA TYR A 11 1.49 -9.31 7.93
C TYR A 11 0.30 -9.67 8.83
N HIS A 12 0.54 -9.96 10.11
CA HIS A 12 -0.53 -10.33 11.05
C HIS A 12 -1.60 -9.26 11.15
N PHE A 13 -1.22 -8.03 10.99
CA PHE A 13 -2.10 -6.89 11.00
C PHE A 13 -3.07 -6.89 9.79
N TYR A 14 -2.55 -6.99 8.56
CA TYR A 14 -3.39 -7.14 7.37
C TYR A 14 -4.22 -8.42 7.40
N HIS A 15 -3.58 -9.52 7.79
CA HIS A 15 -4.24 -10.82 7.89
C HIS A 15 -5.43 -10.80 8.85
N SER A 16 -5.29 -10.21 10.04
CA SER A 16 -6.36 -10.13 11.03
C SER A 16 -7.57 -9.34 10.49
N ALA A 17 -7.33 -8.19 9.88
CA ALA A 17 -8.38 -7.37 9.31
C ALA A 17 -9.14 -8.09 8.19
N VAL A 18 -8.42 -8.63 7.22
CA VAL A 18 -9.02 -9.31 6.06
C VAL A 18 -9.65 -10.66 6.43
N ASN A 19 -9.06 -11.41 7.38
CA ASN A 19 -9.62 -12.67 7.83
C ASN A 19 -11.00 -12.52 8.49
N SER A 20 -11.22 -11.43 9.21
CA SER A 20 -12.55 -11.12 9.77
C SER A 20 -13.59 -10.96 8.66
N GLU A 21 -13.23 -10.29 7.59
CA GLU A 21 -14.10 -10.10 6.42
C GLU A 21 -14.31 -11.39 5.63
N LEU A 22 -13.26 -12.19 5.44
CA LEU A 22 -13.36 -13.52 4.82
C LEU A 22 -14.37 -14.41 5.57
N LYS A 23 -14.29 -14.45 6.90
CA LYS A 23 -15.25 -15.18 7.75
C LYS A 23 -16.67 -14.66 7.58
N ARG A 24 -16.86 -13.34 7.58
CA ARG A 24 -18.17 -12.69 7.39
C ARG A 24 -18.79 -13.08 6.04
N ARG A 25 -17.96 -13.23 5.00
CA ARG A 25 -18.38 -13.66 3.65
C ARG A 25 -18.48 -15.18 3.49
N GLY A 26 -18.30 -15.97 4.55
CA GLY A 26 -18.48 -17.41 4.54
C GLY A 26 -17.32 -18.24 3.96
N PHE A 27 -16.12 -17.64 3.84
CA PHE A 27 -14.94 -18.40 3.41
C PHE A 27 -14.50 -19.41 4.46
N SER A 28 -14.07 -20.59 3.99
CA SER A 28 -13.63 -21.68 4.86
C SER A 28 -12.27 -21.39 5.51
N THR A 29 -12.02 -22.00 6.67
CA THR A 29 -10.71 -22.00 7.30
C THR A 29 -9.60 -22.54 6.37
N ASN A 30 -9.95 -23.47 5.48
CA ASN A 30 -9.00 -24.00 4.49
C ASN A 30 -8.55 -22.92 3.50
N THR A 31 -9.48 -22.05 3.05
CA THR A 31 -9.13 -20.89 2.21
C THR A 31 -8.15 -19.96 2.91
N VAL A 32 -8.39 -19.67 4.19
CA VAL A 32 -7.49 -18.83 5.00
C VAL A 32 -6.09 -19.45 5.08
N LYS A 33 -5.98 -20.75 5.36
CA LYS A 33 -4.70 -21.47 5.37
C LYS A 33 -3.98 -21.46 4.02
N LYS A 34 -4.72 -21.50 2.91
CA LYS A 34 -4.13 -21.36 1.56
C LYS A 34 -3.54 -19.97 1.37
N ILE A 35 -4.22 -18.91 1.80
CA ILE A 35 -3.72 -17.53 1.73
C ILE A 35 -2.42 -17.40 2.54
N GLU A 36 -2.39 -17.91 3.78
CA GLU A 36 -1.21 -17.91 4.64
C GLU A 36 -0.01 -18.59 3.97
N LYS A 37 -0.24 -19.80 3.44
CA LYS A 37 0.79 -20.58 2.74
C LYS A 37 1.31 -19.85 1.52
N GLU A 38 0.42 -19.32 0.68
CA GLU A 38 0.80 -18.62 -0.55
C GLU A 38 1.55 -17.31 -0.23
N HIS A 39 1.09 -16.54 0.75
CA HIS A 39 1.80 -15.35 1.20
C HIS A 39 3.23 -15.68 1.65
N LYS A 40 3.41 -16.74 2.44
CA LYS A 40 4.73 -17.19 2.87
C LYS A 40 5.64 -17.51 1.68
N LEU A 41 5.15 -18.21 0.67
CA LEU A 41 5.89 -18.55 -0.54
C LEU A 41 6.28 -17.29 -1.34
N ILE A 42 5.36 -16.31 -1.46
CA ILE A 42 5.66 -15.02 -2.12
C ILE A 42 6.78 -14.30 -1.38
N VAL A 43 6.69 -14.21 -0.05
CA VAL A 43 7.70 -13.54 0.79
C VAL A 43 9.07 -14.22 0.69
N GLU A 44 9.13 -15.55 0.62
CA GLU A 44 10.38 -16.32 0.52
C GLU A 44 11.11 -16.05 -0.80
N ARG A 45 10.38 -15.93 -1.93
CA ARG A 45 10.99 -15.68 -3.26
C ARG A 45 11.09 -14.21 -3.64
N ALA A 46 10.42 -13.32 -2.90
CA ALA A 46 10.44 -11.89 -3.19
C ALA A 46 11.85 -11.32 -3.07
N LYS A 47 12.21 -10.45 -4.01
CA LYS A 47 13.48 -9.73 -3.99
C LYS A 47 13.58 -8.81 -2.77
N ASP A 48 14.79 -8.60 -2.30
CA ASP A 48 15.03 -7.73 -1.13
C ASP A 48 14.81 -6.26 -1.50
N ILE A 49 14.07 -5.56 -0.65
CA ILE A 49 13.84 -4.10 -0.74
C ILE A 49 14.60 -3.34 0.36
N GLY A 50 15.52 -4.01 1.08
CA GLY A 50 16.29 -3.41 2.16
C GLY A 50 15.43 -2.91 3.32
N LYS A 51 15.85 -1.78 3.89
CA LYS A 51 15.10 -1.04 4.94
C LYS A 51 14.18 -0.01 4.29
N SER A 52 13.25 -0.48 3.45
CA SER A 52 12.33 0.40 2.74
C SER A 52 11.32 1.05 3.68
N ASN A 53 11.05 2.34 3.47
CA ASN A 53 9.95 3.05 4.14
C ASN A 53 8.58 2.52 3.72
N LEU A 54 8.50 1.77 2.61
CA LEU A 54 7.27 1.19 2.07
C LEU A 54 7.19 -0.33 2.30
N LEU A 55 7.87 -0.85 3.32
CA LEU A 55 7.76 -2.26 3.70
C LEU A 55 6.29 -2.67 3.93
N SER A 56 5.49 -1.82 4.56
CA SER A 56 4.07 -2.09 4.79
C SER A 56 3.30 -2.25 3.47
N SER A 57 3.55 -1.38 2.49
CA SER A 57 2.93 -1.47 1.17
C SER A 57 3.38 -2.72 0.42
N TYR A 58 4.64 -3.13 0.56
CA TYR A 58 5.15 -4.35 -0.05
C TYR A 58 4.50 -5.62 0.54
N ILE A 59 4.33 -5.67 1.87
CA ILE A 59 3.60 -6.75 2.56
C ILE A 59 2.12 -6.74 2.15
N MET A 60 1.49 -5.58 2.06
CA MET A 60 0.13 -5.41 1.57
C MET A 60 -0.02 -6.02 0.17
N GLY A 61 0.88 -5.68 -0.75
CA GLY A 61 0.89 -6.21 -2.11
C GLY A 61 1.04 -7.73 -2.13
N SER A 62 2.01 -8.27 -1.39
CA SER A 62 2.22 -9.73 -1.31
C SER A 62 1.02 -10.47 -0.73
N TYR A 63 0.34 -9.89 0.26
CA TYR A 63 -0.88 -10.46 0.83
C TYR A 63 -2.04 -10.43 -0.16
N PHE A 64 -2.21 -9.32 -0.88
CA PHE A 64 -3.27 -9.18 -1.89
C PHE A 64 -3.08 -10.18 -3.04
N ILE A 65 -1.86 -10.43 -3.49
CA ILE A 65 -1.54 -11.46 -4.49
C ILE A 65 -1.93 -12.85 -3.95
N ALA A 66 -1.57 -13.16 -2.70
CA ALA A 66 -1.92 -14.43 -2.06
C ALA A 66 -3.44 -14.63 -1.95
N LEU A 67 -4.17 -13.57 -1.59
CA LEU A 67 -5.63 -13.54 -1.55
C LEU A 67 -6.21 -13.91 -2.92
N ASN A 68 -5.77 -13.25 -3.99
CA ASN A 68 -6.25 -13.48 -5.35
C ASN A 68 -6.01 -14.92 -5.83
N ARG A 69 -4.89 -15.52 -5.49
CA ARG A 69 -4.56 -16.90 -5.88
C ARG A 69 -5.32 -17.96 -5.08
N SER A 70 -5.86 -17.60 -3.91
CA SER A 70 -6.39 -18.60 -2.96
C SER A 70 -7.91 -18.65 -2.86
N THR A 71 -8.61 -17.59 -3.23
CA THR A 71 -10.06 -17.47 -3.02
C THR A 71 -10.90 -18.06 -4.15
N GLY A 72 -10.35 -18.15 -5.36
CA GLY A 72 -11.12 -18.48 -6.57
C GLY A 72 -12.06 -17.36 -7.04
N LYS A 73 -11.91 -16.15 -6.48
CA LYS A 73 -12.69 -14.97 -6.82
C LYS A 73 -11.97 -14.11 -7.87
N SER A 74 -12.71 -13.25 -8.54
CA SER A 74 -12.16 -12.24 -9.44
C SER A 74 -11.27 -11.25 -8.68
N ALA A 75 -10.41 -10.51 -9.38
CA ALA A 75 -9.57 -9.49 -8.78
C ALA A 75 -10.42 -8.37 -8.15
N GLU A 76 -11.55 -8.01 -8.75
CA GLU A 76 -12.48 -7.01 -8.19
C GLU A 76 -13.10 -7.50 -6.88
N GLU A 77 -13.66 -8.73 -6.84
CA GLU A 77 -14.21 -9.29 -5.61
C GLU A 77 -13.16 -9.38 -4.49
N ASN A 78 -11.93 -9.75 -4.83
CA ASN A 78 -10.82 -9.78 -3.86
C ASN A 78 -10.41 -8.38 -3.39
N TYR A 79 -10.45 -7.38 -4.26
CA TYR A 79 -10.25 -5.99 -3.88
C TYR A 79 -11.31 -5.52 -2.88
N GLU A 80 -12.59 -5.83 -3.12
CA GLU A 80 -13.68 -5.52 -2.19
C GLU A 80 -13.48 -6.19 -0.83
N ILE A 81 -13.14 -7.49 -0.81
CA ILE A 81 -12.85 -8.21 0.44
C ILE A 81 -11.71 -7.52 1.20
N PHE A 82 -10.65 -7.16 0.49
CA PHE A 82 -9.48 -6.52 1.08
C PHE A 82 -9.81 -5.13 1.64
N ARG A 83 -10.45 -4.28 0.83
CA ARG A 83 -10.93 -2.94 1.20
C ARG A 83 -11.84 -3.00 2.43
N ASP A 84 -12.88 -3.80 2.37
CA ASP A 84 -13.91 -3.88 3.41
C ASP A 84 -13.32 -4.40 4.73
N GLY A 85 -12.39 -5.36 4.66
CA GLY A 85 -11.67 -5.84 5.84
C GLY A 85 -10.83 -4.74 6.51
N LEU A 86 -10.14 -3.90 5.73
CA LEU A 86 -9.36 -2.79 6.28
C LEU A 86 -10.26 -1.68 6.81
N CYS A 87 -11.31 -1.30 6.07
CA CYS A 87 -12.25 -0.27 6.50
C CYS A 87 -13.02 -0.65 7.78
N ALA A 88 -13.32 -1.93 7.99
CA ALA A 88 -14.00 -2.41 9.20
C ALA A 88 -13.08 -2.52 10.43
N SER A 89 -11.75 -2.51 10.23
CA SER A 89 -10.78 -2.75 11.30
C SER A 89 -10.46 -1.49 12.09
N LYS A 90 -11.07 -1.32 13.27
CA LYS A 90 -10.74 -0.21 14.20
C LYS A 90 -9.25 -0.16 14.56
N LEU A 91 -8.60 -1.32 14.67
CA LEU A 91 -7.17 -1.40 14.95
C LEU A 91 -6.37 -0.84 13.76
N PHE A 92 -6.79 -1.12 12.53
CA PHE A 92 -6.16 -0.59 11.33
C PHE A 92 -6.22 0.95 11.32
N HIS A 93 -7.39 1.53 11.54
CA HIS A 93 -7.55 2.98 11.61
C HIS A 93 -6.64 3.61 12.67
N LYS A 94 -6.60 3.02 13.87
CA LYS A 94 -5.73 3.52 14.96
C LYS A 94 -4.25 3.51 14.59
N ILE A 95 -3.77 2.50 13.86
CA ILE A 95 -2.36 2.36 13.48
C ILE A 95 -2.01 3.27 12.29
N MET A 96 -2.94 3.44 11.35
CA MET A 96 -2.73 4.35 10.22
C MET A 96 -2.54 5.81 10.66
N GLY A 97 -3.17 6.20 11.78
CA GLY A 97 -3.12 7.56 12.29
C GLY A 97 -4.06 8.49 11.51
N ASP A 98 -3.71 9.75 11.47
CA ASP A 98 -4.52 10.83 10.90
C ASP A 98 -3.72 11.76 9.97
N ALA A 99 -4.42 12.70 9.36
CA ALA A 99 -3.84 13.71 8.47
C ALA A 99 -2.76 14.53 9.18
N ASP A 100 -2.97 14.92 10.45
CA ASP A 100 -2.03 15.75 11.21
C ASP A 100 -0.70 15.06 11.43
N SER A 101 -0.73 13.77 11.77
CA SER A 101 0.46 12.96 11.95
C SER A 101 1.17 12.67 10.61
N TYR A 102 0.39 12.36 9.56
CA TYR A 102 0.94 12.04 8.26
C TYR A 102 1.51 13.27 7.56
N LEU A 103 0.81 14.39 7.51
CA LEU A 103 1.21 15.63 6.83
C LEU A 103 2.12 16.52 7.67
N ASN A 104 2.57 16.07 8.85
CA ASN A 104 3.40 16.85 9.76
C ASN A 104 4.69 17.35 9.06
N PRO A 105 4.92 18.66 8.95
CA PRO A 105 6.09 19.24 8.27
C PRO A 105 7.41 18.90 8.96
N LYS A 106 7.40 18.56 10.24
CA LYS A 106 8.61 18.11 10.97
C LYS A 106 9.18 16.80 10.40
N ARG A 107 8.41 16.06 9.64
CA ARG A 107 8.86 14.82 8.96
C ARG A 107 9.55 15.10 7.62
N MET A 108 9.49 16.33 7.11
CA MET A 108 10.01 16.67 5.78
C MET A 108 11.51 16.37 5.62
N PRO A 109 12.41 16.70 6.57
CA PRO A 109 13.83 16.37 6.40
C PRO A 109 14.11 14.88 6.22
N ALA A 110 13.39 14.03 6.98
CA ALA A 110 13.50 12.57 6.85
C ALA A 110 12.96 12.06 5.50
N ARG A 111 11.89 12.68 4.99
CA ARG A 111 11.33 12.35 3.68
C ARG A 111 12.27 12.72 2.53
N LEU A 112 12.84 13.92 2.55
CA LEU A 112 13.81 14.37 1.54
C LEU A 112 15.03 13.45 1.52
N LYS A 113 15.55 13.08 2.69
CA LYS A 113 16.64 12.09 2.78
C LYS A 113 16.24 10.75 2.18
N TRP A 114 15.01 10.29 2.41
CA TRP A 114 14.51 9.07 1.77
C TRP A 114 14.44 9.21 0.25
N SER A 115 13.96 10.35 -0.28
CA SER A 115 13.98 10.65 -1.70
C SER A 115 15.39 10.46 -2.29
N GLU A 116 16.39 11.16 -1.72
CA GLU A 116 17.81 11.07 -2.14
C GLU A 116 18.32 9.61 -2.11
N GLU A 117 18.05 8.86 -1.03
CA GLU A 117 18.48 7.47 -0.92
C GLU A 117 17.78 6.56 -1.93
N SER A 118 16.52 6.83 -2.28
CA SER A 118 15.76 6.04 -3.25
C SER A 118 16.37 6.10 -4.65
N HIS A 119 16.87 7.26 -5.05
CA HIS A 119 17.53 7.48 -6.35
C HIS A 119 18.85 6.70 -6.51
N LYS A 120 19.43 6.20 -5.42
CA LYS A 120 20.62 5.33 -5.48
C LYS A 120 20.31 3.91 -6.00
N ARG A 121 19.03 3.54 -6.08
CA ARG A 121 18.55 2.25 -6.63
C ARG A 121 19.30 1.03 -6.09
N LYS A 122 19.60 1.02 -4.77
CA LYS A 122 20.35 -0.06 -4.11
C LYS A 122 19.66 -1.43 -4.17
N TYR A 123 18.34 -1.41 -4.25
CA TYR A 123 17.50 -2.60 -4.27
C TYR A 123 16.57 -2.54 -5.47
N GLU A 124 16.64 -3.54 -6.33
CA GLU A 124 15.91 -3.60 -7.59
C GLU A 124 14.40 -3.40 -7.41
N ASN A 125 13.81 -3.99 -6.36
CA ASN A 125 12.37 -3.95 -6.11
C ASN A 125 11.93 -2.84 -5.14
N ASP A 126 12.83 -1.94 -4.74
CA ASP A 126 12.42 -0.75 -3.96
C ASP A 126 11.85 0.34 -4.87
N TRP A 127 11.26 1.34 -4.27
CA TRP A 127 10.70 2.51 -4.94
C TRP A 127 11.78 3.54 -5.26
N VAL A 128 11.54 4.34 -6.30
CA VAL A 128 12.26 5.59 -6.56
C VAL A 128 11.25 6.72 -6.53
N VAL A 129 11.47 7.73 -5.69
CA VAL A 129 10.47 8.75 -5.40
C VAL A 129 11.08 10.12 -5.20
N ASP A 130 10.42 11.13 -5.75
CA ASP A 130 10.63 12.53 -5.41
C ASP A 130 9.61 12.97 -4.35
N ILE A 131 10.09 13.67 -3.33
CA ILE A 131 9.26 14.26 -2.29
C ILE A 131 9.09 15.75 -2.59
N LEU A 132 7.84 16.18 -2.68
CA LEU A 132 7.47 17.55 -2.97
C LEU A 132 6.92 18.22 -1.71
N PRO A 133 7.60 19.23 -1.16
CA PRO A 133 7.04 20.05 -0.10
C PRO A 133 5.71 20.68 -0.50
N GLY A 134 4.84 20.88 0.48
CA GLY A 134 3.53 21.49 0.25
C GLY A 134 3.59 22.88 -0.39
N ASN A 135 2.52 23.23 -1.04
CA ASN A 135 2.30 24.54 -1.67
C ASN A 135 0.83 24.97 -1.49
N LYS A 136 0.35 25.96 -2.26
CA LYS A 136 -1.04 26.44 -2.18
C LYS A 136 -2.07 25.36 -2.57
N SER A 137 -1.68 24.34 -3.35
CA SER A 137 -2.60 23.33 -3.90
C SER A 137 -2.63 22.03 -3.11
N TYR A 138 -1.56 21.69 -2.41
CA TYR A 138 -1.45 20.47 -1.60
C TYR A 138 -0.45 20.66 -0.45
N ASP A 139 -0.56 19.81 0.58
CA ASP A 139 0.30 19.88 1.77
C ASP A 139 1.54 18.98 1.63
N LEU A 140 1.48 17.92 0.82
CA LEU A 140 2.58 16.98 0.58
C LEU A 140 2.40 16.28 -0.76
N GLY A 141 3.46 16.21 -1.56
CA GLY A 141 3.47 15.47 -2.82
C GLY A 141 4.53 14.37 -2.85
N TYR A 142 4.22 13.33 -3.65
CA TYR A 142 5.16 12.27 -4.03
C TYR A 142 5.03 12.03 -5.53
N ASP A 143 6.16 12.00 -6.23
CA ASP A 143 6.27 11.51 -7.60
C ASP A 143 7.06 10.21 -7.60
N TYR A 144 6.36 9.08 -7.72
CA TYR A 144 6.99 7.77 -7.77
C TYR A 144 7.41 7.45 -9.20
N HIS A 145 8.70 7.38 -9.47
CA HIS A 145 9.29 7.02 -10.77
C HIS A 145 9.44 5.52 -10.95
N GLU A 146 9.56 4.79 -9.83
CA GLU A 146 9.54 3.33 -9.81
C GLU A 146 8.67 2.86 -8.64
N CYS A 147 7.88 1.81 -8.89
CA CYS A 147 6.94 1.27 -7.91
C CYS A 147 7.28 -0.17 -7.55
N GLY A 148 7.64 -0.41 -6.28
CA GLY A 148 7.95 -1.75 -5.79
C GLY A 148 6.77 -2.72 -5.86
N ILE A 149 5.53 -2.23 -5.79
CA ILE A 149 4.32 -3.05 -5.99
C ILE A 149 4.20 -3.51 -7.43
N CYS A 150 4.42 -2.61 -8.41
CA CYS A 150 4.39 -2.98 -9.82
C CYS A 150 5.45 -4.05 -10.13
N LYS A 151 6.67 -3.87 -9.60
CA LYS A 151 7.76 -4.85 -9.74
C LYS A 151 7.42 -6.18 -9.09
N LEU A 152 6.87 -6.18 -7.88
CA LEU A 152 6.41 -7.39 -7.19
C LEU A 152 5.32 -8.11 -8.01
N CYS A 153 4.31 -7.40 -8.49
CA CYS A 153 3.24 -7.99 -9.29
C CYS A 153 3.77 -8.55 -10.61
N GLN A 154 4.79 -7.92 -11.22
CA GLN A 154 5.44 -8.41 -12.43
C GLN A 154 6.24 -9.69 -12.15
N ASP A 155 7.07 -9.71 -11.10
CA ASP A 155 7.84 -10.89 -10.67
C ASP A 155 6.92 -12.07 -10.35
N GLU A 156 5.73 -11.80 -9.82
CA GLU A 156 4.71 -12.79 -9.51
C GLU A 156 3.80 -13.15 -10.70
N GLY A 157 4.04 -12.62 -11.90
CA GLY A 157 3.26 -12.93 -13.11
C GLY A 157 1.81 -12.41 -13.09
N CYS A 158 1.53 -11.40 -12.28
CA CYS A 158 0.19 -10.82 -12.12
C CYS A 158 0.19 -9.27 -12.20
N PRO A 159 0.79 -8.65 -13.24
CA PRO A 159 0.99 -7.19 -13.31
C PRO A 159 -0.31 -6.39 -13.19
N LYS A 160 -1.43 -6.95 -13.67
CA LYS A 160 -2.75 -6.30 -13.59
C LYS A 160 -3.26 -6.07 -12.17
N LEU A 161 -2.76 -6.83 -11.18
CA LEU A 161 -3.16 -6.65 -9.77
C LEU A 161 -2.63 -5.35 -9.17
N ALA A 162 -1.57 -4.76 -9.72
CA ALA A 162 -1.02 -3.50 -9.23
C ALA A 162 -2.05 -2.35 -9.28
N ALA A 163 -2.89 -2.27 -10.31
CA ALA A 163 -3.91 -1.23 -10.44
C ALA A 163 -4.95 -1.28 -9.30
N TYR A 164 -5.31 -2.48 -8.82
CA TYR A 164 -6.19 -2.63 -7.65
C TYR A 164 -5.55 -2.12 -6.37
N LEU A 165 -4.25 -2.38 -6.19
CA LEU A 165 -3.49 -1.86 -5.04
C LEU A 165 -3.35 -0.33 -5.10
N CYS A 166 -3.23 0.25 -6.30
CA CYS A 166 -3.26 1.70 -6.48
C CYS A 166 -4.61 2.32 -6.05
N ARG A 167 -5.74 1.61 -6.20
CA ARG A 167 -7.05 2.06 -5.69
C ARG A 167 -7.09 2.13 -4.16
N MET A 168 -6.31 1.28 -3.47
CA MET A 168 -6.22 1.31 -2.01
C MET A 168 -5.63 2.62 -1.47
N ASP A 169 -4.84 3.35 -2.25
CA ASP A 169 -4.27 4.63 -1.80
C ASP A 169 -5.35 5.65 -1.44
N TYR A 170 -6.45 5.67 -2.20
CA TYR A 170 -7.61 6.52 -1.89
C TYR A 170 -8.31 6.07 -0.60
N VAL A 171 -8.50 4.77 -0.42
CA VAL A 171 -9.10 4.20 0.81
C VAL A 171 -8.24 4.54 2.03
N LEU A 172 -6.90 4.45 1.91
CA LEU A 172 -6.00 4.80 2.99
C LEU A 172 -6.01 6.30 3.29
N ALA A 173 -6.11 7.14 2.26
CA ALA A 173 -6.26 8.59 2.43
C ALA A 173 -7.56 8.93 3.16
N ASP A 174 -8.68 8.31 2.79
CA ASP A 174 -9.98 8.50 3.44
C ASP A 174 -9.94 8.06 4.92
N ILE A 175 -9.32 6.91 5.23
CA ILE A 175 -9.15 6.42 6.61
C ILE A 175 -8.35 7.42 7.45
N MET A 176 -7.37 8.10 6.87
CA MET A 176 -6.55 9.11 7.54
C MET A 176 -7.15 10.51 7.49
N HIS A 177 -8.37 10.66 6.97
CA HIS A 177 -9.02 11.96 6.76
C HIS A 177 -8.19 12.93 5.93
N MET A 178 -7.63 12.43 4.81
CA MET A 178 -6.88 13.21 3.84
C MET A 178 -7.57 13.19 2.47
N LYS A 179 -7.40 14.27 1.72
CA LYS A 179 -7.70 14.29 0.29
C LYS A 179 -6.46 13.83 -0.49
N LEU A 180 -6.64 12.86 -1.39
CA LEU A 180 -5.63 12.47 -2.37
C LEU A 180 -6.09 12.88 -3.77
N VAL A 181 -5.24 13.62 -4.48
CA VAL A 181 -5.39 13.89 -5.91
C VAL A 181 -4.23 13.22 -6.64
N ARG A 182 -4.53 12.50 -7.71
CA ARG A 182 -3.56 11.82 -8.56
C ARG A 182 -4.11 11.75 -9.99
N THR A 183 -3.28 12.07 -10.99
CA THR A 183 -3.69 12.09 -12.41
C THR A 183 -3.33 10.81 -13.15
N GLY A 184 -2.35 10.03 -12.65
CA GLY A 184 -1.96 8.78 -13.27
C GLY A 184 -1.15 7.87 -12.35
N THR A 185 -1.00 6.60 -12.76
CA THR A 185 -0.17 5.62 -12.09
C THR A 185 0.69 4.82 -13.06
N ILE A 186 1.86 4.38 -12.61
CA ILE A 186 2.71 3.45 -13.35
C ILE A 186 1.95 2.16 -13.70
N ALA A 187 1.09 1.67 -12.80
CA ALA A 187 0.28 0.47 -13.03
C ALA A 187 -0.72 0.63 -14.20
N GLU A 188 -1.09 1.85 -14.54
CA GLU A 188 -2.01 2.22 -15.62
C GLU A 188 -1.27 2.80 -16.84
N GLY A 189 0.07 2.75 -16.84
CA GLY A 189 0.91 3.16 -17.99
C GLY A 189 1.40 4.60 -17.94
N ALA A 190 1.18 5.35 -16.87
CA ALA A 190 1.78 6.66 -16.69
C ALA A 190 3.31 6.55 -16.48
N ALA A 191 4.05 7.60 -16.84
CA ALA A 191 5.50 7.64 -16.63
C ALA A 191 5.90 7.65 -15.15
N PHE A 192 5.04 8.15 -14.28
CA PHE A 192 5.20 8.18 -12.82
C PHE A 192 3.82 8.28 -12.15
N CYS A 193 3.78 8.03 -10.82
CA CYS A 193 2.56 8.23 -10.04
C CYS A 193 2.65 9.56 -9.30
N ASP A 194 1.71 10.46 -9.52
CA ASP A 194 1.67 11.81 -8.97
C ASP A 194 0.71 11.93 -7.78
N PHE A 195 1.21 11.69 -6.58
CA PHE A 195 0.41 11.79 -5.37
C PHE A 195 0.43 13.22 -4.81
N ARG A 196 -0.74 13.80 -4.55
CA ARG A 196 -0.90 15.11 -3.92
C ARG A 196 -1.88 14.98 -2.77
N TYR A 197 -1.35 15.02 -1.56
CA TYR A 197 -2.12 14.91 -0.33
C TYR A 197 -2.39 16.27 0.28
N SER A 198 -3.61 16.48 0.77
CA SER A 198 -4.00 17.66 1.55
C SER A 198 -4.93 17.28 2.69
N LYS A 199 -4.95 18.12 3.73
CA LYS A 199 -6.03 18.09 4.70
C LYS A 199 -7.33 18.47 4.01
N PRO A 200 -8.49 17.95 4.48
CA PRO A 200 -9.77 18.53 4.09
C PRO A 200 -9.72 20.04 4.39
N ARG A 201 -9.99 20.84 3.40
CA ARG A 201 -10.20 22.28 3.58
C ARG A 201 -11.70 22.46 3.71
N ASP A 202 -12.14 23.21 4.69
CA ASP A 202 -13.53 23.67 4.72
C ASP A 202 -13.77 24.32 3.36
N GLU A 203 -14.70 23.77 2.59
CA GLU A 203 -15.15 24.43 1.37
C GLU A 203 -15.69 25.77 1.83
N GLU A 204 -15.04 26.84 1.43
CA GLU A 204 -15.57 28.18 1.61
C GLU A 204 -16.99 28.17 1.03
N ASN A 205 -17.98 28.26 1.92
CA ASN A 205 -19.35 28.51 1.55
C ASN A 205 -19.38 29.82 0.76
N SER A 206 -19.39 29.71 -0.54
CA SER A 206 -19.59 30.83 -1.48
C SER A 206 -20.93 30.67 -2.14
#